data_8a33185123727a5b479c0b247b9c04a4
#
_entry.id   8a33185123727a5b479c0b247b9c04a4
#
_cell.length_a   1.000
_cell.length_b   1.000
_cell.length_c   1.000
_cell.angle_alpha   90.00
_cell.angle_beta   90.00
_cell.angle_gamma   90.00
#
_symmetry.space_group_name_H-M   'P 1'
#
loop_
_entity.id
_entity.type
_entity.pdbx_description
1 polymer ?
#
loop_
_entity_poly.entity_id
_entity_poly.type
_entity_poly.pdbx_seq_one_letter_code
_entity_poly.pdbx_strand_id
1 'polypeptide(L)'
;MHFERSEPNRKTKHMTLKRTIKTITLSLLFALAAEPVVGQDLLARQAPIDRRAKKLDSIEVKSFAERENMQSPAADLYGDEWDNTYAHRATELPDRFTIDLRHFCMPTPSRVVTSNFGARWGRQHKGLDIKVYVGDTIRAAFSGKVRIVKYNAGGYGKYIVIRHPNGLETIYGHLSKQIVHENQVVRAGEPIGLGGNTGRSTGSHLHFETRLCGVALNPALLFDFRNQDVTGDQYVFNRDTYDCESAEATRERGKVGNGGYTRDMVQGGELGRSETADEVINYAMNGPERLYYKVKNGETLEGIANKLHVDINKL
;
A
#
# COMPACT_ATOMS: atom_id res chain seq x y z
N MET A 1 -93.81 -27.20 0.99
CA MET A 1 -92.42 -27.08 0.78
C MET A 1 -92.23 -26.11 -0.38
N HIS A 2 -91.98 -24.85 -0.07
CA HIS A 2 -91.71 -23.83 -1.05
C HIS A 2 -90.16 -23.75 -1.28
N PHE A 3 -89.73 -23.91 -2.51
CA PHE A 3 -88.34 -23.60 -2.95
C PHE A 3 -88.35 -22.20 -3.48
N GLU A 4 -87.77 -21.27 -2.75
CA GLU A 4 -87.42 -19.93 -3.24
C GLU A 4 -86.14 -20.01 -4.05
N ARG A 5 -86.19 -19.60 -5.35
CA ARG A 5 -85.08 -19.35 -6.17
C ARG A 5 -84.53 -17.93 -5.90
N SER A 6 -83.43 -17.80 -5.29
CA SER A 6 -82.74 -16.53 -5.16
C SER A 6 -82.09 -16.11 -6.48
N GLU A 7 -82.55 -14.99 -7.04
CA GLU A 7 -81.91 -14.34 -8.21
C GLU A 7 -80.51 -13.79 -7.84
N PRO A 8 -79.50 -13.91 -8.70
CA PRO A 8 -78.20 -13.37 -8.43
C PRO A 8 -78.21 -11.84 -8.53
N ASN A 9 -77.70 -11.20 -7.50
CA ASN A 9 -77.66 -9.76 -7.28
C ASN A 9 -76.90 -9.02 -8.42
N ARG A 10 -77.60 -8.19 -9.16
CA ARG A 10 -77.10 -7.37 -10.30
C ARG A 10 -75.86 -6.54 -9.97
N LYS A 11 -75.60 -6.25 -8.70
CA LYS A 11 -74.46 -5.46 -8.25
C LYS A 11 -73.15 -6.27 -8.30
N THR A 12 -73.16 -7.58 -8.14
CA THR A 12 -71.99 -8.40 -8.22
C THR A 12 -71.47 -8.60 -9.65
N LYS A 13 -72.39 -8.62 -10.64
CA LYS A 13 -72.03 -8.73 -12.05
C LYS A 13 -71.27 -7.47 -12.59
N HIS A 14 -71.67 -6.27 -12.11
CA HIS A 14 -71.02 -5.01 -12.49
C HIS A 14 -69.65 -4.86 -11.86
N MET A 15 -69.45 -5.42 -10.66
CA MET A 15 -68.15 -5.33 -9.96
C MET A 15 -67.12 -6.30 -10.52
N THR A 16 -67.53 -7.47 -10.96
CA THR A 16 -66.65 -8.44 -11.65
C THR A 16 -66.22 -7.94 -13.02
N LEU A 17 -67.16 -7.32 -13.77
CA LEU A 17 -66.82 -6.76 -15.12
C LEU A 17 -65.84 -5.60 -15.02
N LYS A 18 -65.99 -4.68 -14.02
CA LYS A 18 -65.04 -3.59 -13.78
C LYS A 18 -63.66 -4.08 -13.31
N ARG A 19 -63.58 -5.18 -12.56
CA ARG A 19 -62.29 -5.80 -12.16
C ARG A 19 -61.61 -6.48 -13.33
N THR A 20 -62.35 -7.16 -14.20
CA THR A 20 -61.79 -7.83 -15.39
C THR A 20 -61.27 -6.82 -16.42
N ILE A 21 -61.97 -5.69 -16.61
CA ILE A 21 -61.56 -4.60 -17.50
C ILE A 21 -60.27 -3.93 -16.94
N LYS A 22 -60.18 -3.70 -15.61
CA LYS A 22 -58.97 -3.11 -15.01
C LYS A 22 -57.76 -4.06 -15.07
N THR A 23 -57.95 -5.37 -14.95
CA THR A 23 -56.85 -6.35 -15.08
C THR A 23 -56.40 -6.48 -16.55
N ILE A 24 -57.33 -6.44 -17.52
CA ILE A 24 -56.98 -6.47 -18.95
C ILE A 24 -56.28 -5.19 -19.38
N THR A 25 -56.71 -3.99 -18.94
CA THR A 25 -56.04 -2.73 -19.24
C THR A 25 -54.67 -2.63 -18.58
N LEU A 26 -54.50 -3.17 -17.35
CA LEU A 26 -53.18 -3.20 -16.69
C LEU A 26 -52.23 -4.19 -17.35
N SER A 27 -52.72 -5.32 -17.83
CA SER A 27 -51.93 -6.31 -18.59
C SER A 27 -51.54 -5.76 -19.99
N LEU A 28 -52.44 -4.99 -20.66
CA LEU A 28 -52.12 -4.38 -21.92
C LEU A 28 -51.14 -3.20 -21.79
N LEU A 29 -51.21 -2.43 -20.70
CA LEU A 29 -50.23 -1.39 -20.39
C LEU A 29 -48.85 -1.99 -20.07
N PHE A 30 -48.77 -3.16 -19.43
CA PHE A 30 -47.49 -3.86 -19.23
C PHE A 30 -46.95 -4.48 -20.51
N ALA A 31 -47.81 -4.94 -21.42
CA ALA A 31 -47.39 -5.45 -22.74
C ALA A 31 -46.91 -4.34 -23.70
N LEU A 32 -47.44 -3.11 -23.58
CA LEU A 32 -46.99 -1.95 -24.35
C LEU A 32 -45.73 -1.28 -23.77
N ALA A 33 -45.42 -1.56 -22.50
CA ALA A 33 -44.17 -1.08 -21.87
C ALA A 33 -42.97 -2.05 -22.07
N ALA A 34 -43.18 -3.23 -22.66
CA ALA A 34 -42.13 -4.15 -23.07
C ALA A 34 -41.76 -3.89 -24.53
N GLU A 35 -41.38 -2.65 -24.87
CA GLU A 35 -40.54 -2.40 -26.05
C GLU A 35 -39.23 -3.18 -25.79
N PRO A 36 -38.80 -4.05 -26.71
CA PRO A 36 -37.48 -4.65 -26.60
C PRO A 36 -36.49 -3.49 -26.62
N VAL A 37 -35.78 -3.32 -25.50
CA VAL A 37 -34.74 -2.30 -25.38
C VAL A 37 -33.71 -2.60 -26.44
N VAL A 38 -33.76 -1.91 -27.56
CA VAL A 38 -32.83 -1.99 -28.70
C VAL A 38 -31.39 -1.74 -28.21
N GLY A 39 -31.24 -1.15 -27.03
CA GLY A 39 -29.95 -0.98 -26.33
C GLY A 39 -29.23 -2.27 -25.93
N GLN A 40 -29.96 -3.38 -25.71
CA GLN A 40 -29.31 -4.65 -25.38
C GLN A 40 -28.58 -5.26 -26.59
N ASP A 41 -29.09 -5.03 -27.79
CA ASP A 41 -28.49 -5.53 -29.01
C ASP A 41 -27.23 -4.73 -29.41
N LEU A 42 -27.19 -3.43 -29.08
CA LEU A 42 -26.00 -2.60 -29.25
C LEU A 42 -24.90 -2.99 -28.24
N LEU A 43 -25.26 -3.27 -26.98
CA LEU A 43 -24.31 -3.75 -25.97
C LEU A 43 -23.79 -5.15 -26.30
N ALA A 44 -24.66 -6.03 -26.82
CA ALA A 44 -24.24 -7.37 -27.26
C ALA A 44 -23.31 -7.32 -28.48
N ARG A 45 -23.48 -6.34 -29.39
CA ARG A 45 -22.59 -6.12 -30.54
C ARG A 45 -21.27 -5.45 -30.16
N GLN A 46 -21.25 -4.64 -29.08
CA GLN A 46 -20.03 -4.02 -28.56
C GLN A 46 -19.22 -4.98 -27.67
N ALA A 47 -19.86 -5.95 -27.02
CA ALA A 47 -19.19 -6.90 -26.14
C ALA A 47 -17.95 -7.63 -26.74
N PRO A 48 -17.93 -8.00 -28.05
CA PRO A 48 -16.71 -8.56 -28.66
C PRO A 48 -15.60 -7.51 -28.85
N ILE A 49 -15.97 -6.25 -29.09
CA ILE A 49 -15.02 -5.12 -29.27
C ILE A 49 -14.42 -4.77 -27.91
N ASP A 50 -15.24 -4.65 -26.86
CA ASP A 50 -14.78 -4.38 -25.49
C ASP A 50 -13.90 -5.51 -24.94
N ARG A 51 -14.21 -6.77 -25.26
CA ARG A 51 -13.34 -7.91 -24.91
C ARG A 51 -12.00 -7.87 -25.64
N ARG A 52 -11.98 -7.39 -26.87
CA ARG A 52 -10.75 -7.22 -27.66
C ARG A 52 -9.94 -6.04 -27.14
N ALA A 53 -10.58 -4.91 -26.84
CA ALA A 53 -9.95 -3.75 -26.26
C ALA A 53 -9.36 -4.08 -24.88
N LYS A 54 -10.14 -4.68 -23.97
CA LYS A 54 -9.63 -5.14 -22.66
C LYS A 54 -8.49 -6.14 -22.78
N LYS A 55 -8.49 -7.01 -23.78
CA LYS A 55 -7.41 -7.96 -24.02
C LYS A 55 -6.17 -7.28 -24.59
N LEU A 56 -6.33 -6.29 -25.45
CA LEU A 56 -5.23 -5.47 -25.99
C LEU A 56 -4.62 -4.60 -24.89
N ASP A 57 -5.44 -3.90 -24.11
CA ASP A 57 -4.99 -3.12 -22.96
C ASP A 57 -4.26 -3.98 -21.93
N SER A 58 -4.76 -5.20 -21.68
CA SER A 58 -4.10 -6.15 -20.77
C SER A 58 -2.75 -6.63 -21.31
N ILE A 59 -2.62 -6.82 -22.63
CA ILE A 59 -1.38 -7.24 -23.28
C ILE A 59 -0.39 -6.07 -23.31
N GLU A 60 -0.83 -4.85 -23.62
CA GLU A 60 0.00 -3.65 -23.58
C GLU A 60 0.47 -3.36 -22.15
N VAL A 61 -0.45 -3.31 -21.19
CA VAL A 61 -0.10 -3.11 -19.77
C VAL A 61 0.86 -4.20 -19.29
N LYS A 62 0.64 -5.45 -19.68
CA LYS A 62 1.56 -6.55 -19.35
C LYS A 62 2.92 -6.38 -20.02
N SER A 63 2.96 -5.96 -21.31
CA SER A 63 4.22 -5.71 -22.03
C SER A 63 4.96 -4.47 -21.53
N PHE A 64 4.25 -3.45 -21.04
CA PHE A 64 4.84 -2.30 -20.35
C PHE A 64 5.40 -2.72 -18.99
N ALA A 65 4.65 -3.46 -18.20
CA ALA A 65 5.10 -3.98 -16.91
C ALA A 65 6.29 -4.95 -17.07
N GLU A 66 6.29 -5.78 -18.10
CA GLU A 66 7.43 -6.64 -18.43
C GLU A 66 8.66 -5.85 -18.87
N ARG A 67 8.49 -4.77 -19.65
CA ARG A 67 9.59 -3.86 -20.03
C ARG A 67 10.12 -3.05 -18.85
N GLU A 68 9.27 -2.54 -17.98
CA GLU A 68 9.68 -1.89 -16.75
C GLU A 68 10.42 -2.87 -15.82
N ASN A 69 9.94 -4.10 -15.68
CA ASN A 69 10.61 -5.13 -14.91
C ASN A 69 11.97 -5.52 -15.52
N MET A 70 12.09 -5.62 -16.85
CA MET A 70 13.37 -5.90 -17.53
C MET A 70 14.38 -4.75 -17.40
N GLN A 71 13.93 -3.52 -17.21
CA GLN A 71 14.79 -2.34 -17.02
C GLN A 71 15.01 -2.01 -15.54
N SER A 72 14.37 -2.72 -14.61
CA SER A 72 14.55 -2.45 -13.19
C SER A 72 15.77 -3.16 -12.64
N PRO A 73 16.63 -2.49 -11.86
CA PRO A 73 17.76 -3.12 -11.17
C PRO A 73 17.39 -4.35 -10.34
N ALA A 74 16.15 -4.44 -9.87
CA ALA A 74 15.64 -5.61 -9.16
C ALA A 74 15.55 -6.85 -10.04
N ALA A 75 15.22 -6.71 -11.33
CA ALA A 75 15.17 -7.86 -12.26
C ALA A 75 16.56 -8.47 -12.45
N ASP A 76 17.60 -7.64 -12.54
CA ASP A 76 18.99 -8.11 -12.66
C ASP A 76 19.48 -8.86 -11.43
N LEU A 77 19.01 -8.47 -10.23
CA LEU A 77 19.42 -9.05 -8.96
C LEU A 77 18.68 -10.33 -8.58
N TYR A 78 17.40 -10.41 -8.90
CA TYR A 78 16.50 -11.46 -8.43
C TYR A 78 16.01 -12.37 -9.55
N GLY A 79 16.26 -12.01 -10.81
CA GLY A 79 15.71 -12.72 -11.97
C GLY A 79 14.18 -12.82 -11.90
N ASP A 80 13.65 -13.92 -12.41
CA ASP A 80 12.20 -14.20 -12.37
C ASP A 80 11.73 -14.82 -11.03
N GLU A 81 12.63 -14.94 -10.04
CA GLU A 81 12.29 -15.56 -8.76
C GLU A 81 11.39 -14.68 -7.91
N TRP A 82 10.16 -15.13 -7.72
CA TRP A 82 9.19 -14.54 -6.81
C TRP A 82 8.74 -15.56 -5.76
N ASP A 83 9.18 -15.37 -4.52
CA ASP A 83 8.89 -16.28 -3.40
C ASP A 83 8.15 -15.56 -2.27
N ASN A 84 6.92 -15.99 -2.01
CA ASN A 84 6.10 -15.52 -0.90
C ASN A 84 6.31 -16.36 0.39
N THR A 85 7.24 -17.31 0.40
CA THR A 85 7.39 -18.27 1.51
C THR A 85 8.38 -17.79 2.55
N TYR A 86 9.57 -17.40 2.11
CA TYR A 86 10.69 -17.07 3.01
C TYR A 86 10.96 -15.56 3.03
N ALA A 87 11.05 -15.00 4.24
CA ALA A 87 11.41 -13.58 4.41
C ALA A 87 12.82 -13.29 3.88
N HIS A 88 13.71 -14.26 3.96
CA HIS A 88 15.11 -14.14 3.57
C HIS A 88 15.51 -15.31 2.69
N ARG A 89 15.60 -15.06 1.41
CA ARG A 89 16.29 -15.95 0.49
C ARG A 89 17.46 -15.18 -0.08
N ALA A 90 18.67 -15.58 0.30
CA ALA A 90 19.87 -14.97 -0.22
C ALA A 90 20.04 -15.39 -1.68
N THR A 91 20.16 -14.41 -2.55
CA THR A 91 20.70 -14.56 -3.90
C THR A 91 22.15 -14.10 -3.90
N GLU A 92 22.85 -14.20 -4.99
CA GLU A 92 24.22 -13.75 -5.07
C GLU A 92 24.30 -12.22 -4.87
N LEU A 93 25.02 -11.80 -3.81
CA LEU A 93 25.21 -10.39 -3.51
C LEU A 93 26.30 -9.81 -4.44
N PRO A 94 26.02 -8.79 -5.23
CA PRO A 94 27.02 -8.17 -6.10
C PRO A 94 28.15 -7.52 -5.27
N ASP A 95 29.34 -7.41 -5.86
CA ASP A 95 30.45 -6.70 -5.21
C ASP A 95 30.20 -5.20 -5.15
N ARG A 96 29.53 -4.67 -6.16
CA ARG A 96 29.15 -3.26 -6.24
C ARG A 96 27.77 -3.10 -6.87
N PHE A 97 26.93 -2.25 -6.28
CA PHE A 97 25.57 -1.99 -6.78
C PHE A 97 25.12 -0.58 -6.42
N THR A 98 24.53 0.14 -7.37
CA THR A 98 24.00 1.50 -7.15
C THR A 98 22.51 1.42 -6.86
N ILE A 99 22.12 1.90 -5.68
CA ILE A 99 20.75 1.94 -5.21
C ILE A 99 20.22 3.36 -5.39
N ASP A 100 19.16 3.52 -6.19
CA ASP A 100 18.46 4.79 -6.33
C ASP A 100 17.55 5.02 -5.12
N LEU A 101 17.75 6.13 -4.42
CA LEU A 101 16.99 6.53 -3.24
C LEU A 101 15.99 7.66 -3.53
N ARG A 102 15.93 8.15 -4.76
CA ARG A 102 14.92 9.12 -5.17
C ARG A 102 13.52 8.49 -5.06
N HIS A 103 12.48 9.31 -5.01
CA HIS A 103 11.09 8.83 -4.89
C HIS A 103 10.82 7.97 -3.64
N PHE A 104 11.49 8.29 -2.55
CA PHE A 104 11.28 7.66 -1.26
C PHE A 104 10.12 8.34 -0.50
N CYS A 105 9.65 7.65 0.53
CA CYS A 105 8.85 8.21 1.62
C CYS A 105 9.36 7.64 2.95
N MET A 106 9.46 8.47 3.97
CA MET A 106 9.80 7.95 5.30
C MET A 106 8.71 6.99 5.78
N PRO A 107 9.07 5.78 6.27
CA PRO A 107 8.08 4.78 6.70
C PRO A 107 7.25 5.22 7.91
N THR A 108 7.72 6.18 8.67
CA THR A 108 7.06 6.81 9.81
C THR A 108 7.60 8.21 10.00
N PRO A 109 6.79 9.17 10.48
CA PRO A 109 7.26 10.53 10.82
C PRO A 109 8.15 10.55 12.06
N SER A 110 8.33 9.43 12.76
CA SER A 110 9.13 9.35 13.98
C SER A 110 10.60 9.64 13.73
N ARG A 111 11.14 10.58 14.53
CA ARG A 111 12.55 10.96 14.54
C ARG A 111 13.38 10.22 15.60
N VAL A 112 12.78 9.23 16.27
CA VAL A 112 13.37 8.55 17.41
C VAL A 112 13.80 7.14 17.04
N VAL A 113 15.10 6.95 16.86
CA VAL A 113 15.72 5.63 16.74
C VAL A 113 16.02 5.10 18.15
N THR A 114 15.48 3.95 18.50
CA THR A 114 15.64 3.34 19.84
C THR A 114 16.67 2.23 19.86
N SER A 115 17.00 1.62 18.71
CA SER A 115 18.04 0.62 18.59
C SER A 115 18.69 0.61 17.21
N ASN A 116 20.01 0.54 17.21
CA ASN A 116 20.84 0.56 16.01
C ASN A 116 20.92 -0.81 15.34
N PHE A 117 21.29 -0.79 14.06
CA PHE A 117 21.77 -1.95 13.32
C PHE A 117 23.09 -2.48 13.94
N GLY A 118 23.33 -3.78 13.82
CA GLY A 118 24.60 -4.39 14.17
C GLY A 118 24.53 -5.29 15.41
N ALA A 119 25.71 -5.64 15.95
CA ALA A 119 25.83 -6.58 17.06
C ALA A 119 25.30 -5.98 18.36
N ARG A 120 24.41 -6.71 19.05
CA ARG A 120 23.94 -6.39 20.40
C ARG A 120 23.62 -7.66 21.20
N TRP A 121 24.08 -7.73 22.45
CA TRP A 121 23.79 -8.85 23.37
C TRP A 121 24.00 -10.24 22.76
N GLY A 122 25.11 -10.43 22.02
CA GLY A 122 25.45 -11.69 21.36
C GLY A 122 24.60 -12.06 20.14
N ARG A 123 23.81 -11.10 19.62
CA ARG A 123 22.96 -11.27 18.42
C ARG A 123 23.15 -10.11 17.44
N GLN A 124 22.96 -10.41 16.14
CA GLN A 124 22.96 -9.39 15.10
C GLN A 124 21.56 -8.78 14.98
N HIS A 125 21.44 -7.47 15.18
CA HIS A 125 20.25 -6.69 14.86
C HIS A 125 20.29 -6.29 13.39
N LYS A 126 19.32 -6.75 12.62
CA LYS A 126 19.32 -6.67 11.16
C LYS A 126 18.62 -5.42 10.61
N GLY A 127 18.21 -4.51 11.46
CA GLY A 127 17.49 -3.29 11.09
C GLY A 127 17.70 -2.17 12.10
N LEU A 128 16.88 -1.13 11.98
CA LEU A 128 16.71 -0.09 12.98
C LEU A 128 15.38 -0.30 13.72
N ASP A 129 15.37 -0.04 15.02
CA ASP A 129 14.12 0.06 15.76
C ASP A 129 13.76 1.54 15.92
N ILE A 130 12.63 1.92 15.37
CA ILE A 130 12.13 3.29 15.39
C ILE A 130 10.91 3.35 16.31
N LYS A 131 10.91 4.28 17.27
CA LYS A 131 9.79 4.44 18.20
C LYS A 131 8.52 4.84 17.45
N VAL A 132 7.48 4.02 17.62
CA VAL A 132 6.11 4.33 17.19
C VAL A 132 5.15 3.93 18.30
N TYR A 133 3.94 4.48 18.30
CA TYR A 133 2.85 4.02 19.16
C TYR A 133 2.04 2.95 18.43
N VAL A 134 1.29 2.17 19.20
CA VAL A 134 0.34 1.21 18.64
C VAL A 134 -0.75 1.99 17.90
N GLY A 135 -0.92 1.68 16.61
CA GLY A 135 -1.88 2.35 15.74
C GLY A 135 -1.29 3.45 14.85
N ASP A 136 -0.04 3.87 15.07
CA ASP A 136 0.62 4.84 14.19
C ASP A 136 0.75 4.26 12.77
N THR A 137 0.49 5.09 11.75
CA THR A 137 0.55 4.68 10.35
C THR A 137 1.97 4.35 9.93
N ILE A 138 2.14 3.16 9.33
CA ILE A 138 3.39 2.73 8.69
C ILE A 138 3.20 2.74 7.18
N ARG A 139 4.15 3.36 6.48
CA ARG A 139 4.08 3.60 5.03
C ARG A 139 5.20 2.87 4.29
N ALA A 140 4.95 2.55 3.01
CA ALA A 140 5.96 1.96 2.13
C ALA A 140 7.08 2.98 1.86
N ALA A 141 8.33 2.58 2.06
CA ALA A 141 9.49 3.46 1.86
C ALA A 141 9.72 3.81 0.38
N PHE A 142 9.44 2.89 -0.52
CA PHE A 142 9.50 3.08 -1.97
C PHE A 142 8.30 2.38 -2.62
N SER A 143 8.00 2.75 -3.86
CA SER A 143 7.06 1.98 -4.67
C SER A 143 7.59 0.57 -4.88
N GLY A 144 6.70 -0.42 -4.94
CA GLY A 144 7.13 -1.80 -5.09
C GLY A 144 5.99 -2.80 -5.03
N LYS A 145 6.34 -4.09 -5.00
CA LYS A 145 5.38 -5.18 -4.89
C LYS A 145 5.54 -5.89 -3.56
N VAL A 146 4.44 -6.04 -2.84
CA VAL A 146 4.38 -6.73 -1.55
C VAL A 146 4.69 -8.21 -1.76
N ARG A 147 5.77 -8.69 -1.16
CA ARG A 147 6.21 -10.07 -1.31
C ARG A 147 5.69 -10.96 -0.18
N ILE A 148 5.67 -10.47 1.05
CA ILE A 148 5.25 -11.25 2.23
C ILE A 148 4.36 -10.41 3.13
N VAL A 149 3.27 -11.03 3.60
CA VAL A 149 2.39 -10.53 4.65
C VAL A 149 2.11 -11.69 5.61
N LYS A 150 2.91 -11.82 6.68
CA LYS A 150 2.86 -12.98 7.59
C LYS A 150 2.96 -12.58 9.05
N TYR A 151 2.81 -13.59 9.91
CA TYR A 151 3.00 -13.48 11.35
C TYR A 151 4.06 -14.49 11.82
N ASN A 152 5.04 -14.00 12.58
CA ASN A 152 6.08 -14.80 13.21
C ASN A 152 6.19 -14.45 14.71
N ALA A 153 5.58 -15.25 15.56
CA ALA A 153 5.50 -15.00 17.00
C ALA A 153 6.89 -14.91 17.68
N GLY A 154 7.85 -15.72 17.24
CA GLY A 154 9.20 -15.77 17.81
C GLY A 154 10.18 -14.75 17.21
N GLY A 155 9.74 -13.91 16.29
CA GLY A 155 10.58 -12.96 15.55
C GLY A 155 9.88 -11.65 15.29
N TYR A 156 9.63 -11.35 14.01
CA TYR A 156 9.08 -10.09 13.52
C TYR A 156 7.65 -9.74 13.96
N GLY A 157 6.92 -10.67 14.59
CA GLY A 157 5.49 -10.49 14.83
C GLY A 157 4.70 -10.44 13.52
N LYS A 158 3.76 -9.53 13.40
CA LYS A 158 3.13 -9.19 12.12
C LYS A 158 4.12 -8.36 11.32
N TYR A 159 4.44 -8.81 10.11
CA TYR A 159 5.44 -8.15 9.28
C TYR A 159 5.08 -8.17 7.81
N ILE A 160 5.64 -7.22 7.08
CA ILE A 160 5.47 -7.04 5.64
C ILE A 160 6.87 -6.99 5.02
N VAL A 161 7.04 -7.62 3.86
CA VAL A 161 8.24 -7.48 3.02
C VAL A 161 7.80 -6.92 1.67
N ILE A 162 8.46 -5.86 1.23
CA ILE A 162 8.21 -5.23 -0.08
C ILE A 162 9.50 -5.27 -0.88
N ARG A 163 9.42 -5.74 -2.14
CA ARG A 163 10.50 -5.66 -3.11
C ARG A 163 10.29 -4.43 -3.99
N HIS A 164 11.36 -3.66 -4.17
CA HIS A 164 11.35 -2.39 -4.86
C HIS A 164 12.13 -2.46 -6.18
N PRO A 165 11.75 -1.67 -7.21
CA PRO A 165 12.46 -1.64 -8.49
C PRO A 165 13.93 -1.22 -8.38
N ASN A 166 14.32 -0.49 -7.33
CA ASN A 166 15.71 -0.08 -7.08
C ASN A 166 16.62 -1.21 -6.53
N GLY A 167 16.13 -2.44 -6.47
CA GLY A 167 16.86 -3.62 -5.99
C GLY A 167 16.78 -3.88 -4.50
N LEU A 168 16.23 -2.95 -3.70
CA LEU A 168 16.04 -3.17 -2.27
C LEU A 168 14.82 -4.04 -1.98
N GLU A 169 14.88 -4.75 -0.87
CA GLU A 169 13.71 -5.21 -0.12
C GLU A 169 13.67 -4.49 1.23
N THR A 170 12.47 -4.04 1.63
CA THR A 170 12.24 -3.46 2.96
C THR A 170 11.36 -4.37 3.79
N ILE A 171 11.64 -4.44 5.10
CA ILE A 171 10.88 -5.23 6.07
C ILE A 171 10.33 -4.29 7.14
N TYR A 172 9.05 -4.44 7.42
CA TYR A 172 8.31 -3.69 8.43
C TYR A 172 7.79 -4.68 9.47
N GLY A 173 8.42 -4.71 10.65
CA GLY A 173 8.11 -5.67 11.71
C GLY A 173 7.36 -5.07 12.88
N HIS A 174 6.89 -5.96 13.77
CA HIS A 174 6.18 -5.69 15.01
C HIS A 174 4.85 -4.95 14.87
N LEU A 175 4.23 -5.01 13.68
CA LEU A 175 2.98 -4.33 13.36
C LEU A 175 1.82 -4.83 14.24
N SER A 176 0.88 -3.94 14.56
CA SER A 176 -0.40 -4.30 15.17
C SER A 176 -1.39 -4.81 14.12
N LYS A 177 -1.35 -4.22 12.91
CA LYS A 177 -2.20 -4.59 11.78
C LYS A 177 -1.43 -4.44 10.46
N GLN A 178 -1.65 -5.38 9.56
CA GLN A 178 -1.25 -5.31 8.15
C GLN A 178 -2.50 -4.93 7.35
N ILE A 179 -2.39 -3.97 6.42
CA ILE A 179 -3.53 -3.47 5.63
C ILE A 179 -3.36 -3.70 4.14
N VAL A 180 -2.29 -4.39 3.76
CA VAL A 180 -1.99 -4.84 2.39
C VAL A 180 -1.96 -6.35 2.33
N HIS A 181 -1.99 -6.93 1.13
CA HIS A 181 -1.89 -8.37 0.90
C HIS A 181 -0.69 -8.71 0.00
N GLU A 182 -0.31 -9.99 -0.01
CA GLU A 182 0.78 -10.48 -0.86
C GLU A 182 0.45 -10.25 -2.35
N ASN A 183 1.48 -9.91 -3.12
CA ASN A 183 1.42 -9.54 -4.54
C ASN A 183 0.73 -8.21 -4.87
N GLN A 184 0.28 -7.45 -3.89
CA GLN A 184 -0.21 -6.08 -4.10
C GLN A 184 0.94 -5.17 -4.52
N VAL A 185 0.68 -4.32 -5.52
CA VAL A 185 1.58 -3.21 -5.87
C VAL A 185 1.22 -2.03 -5.00
N VAL A 186 2.23 -1.42 -4.40
CA VAL A 186 2.09 -0.24 -3.53
C VAL A 186 3.01 0.87 -4.00
N ARG A 187 2.64 2.11 -3.70
CA ARG A 187 3.45 3.29 -3.99
C ARG A 187 4.24 3.73 -2.77
N ALA A 188 5.33 4.48 -3.01
CA ALA A 188 6.03 5.16 -1.92
C ALA A 188 5.04 6.03 -1.15
N GLY A 189 5.06 5.92 0.19
CA GLY A 189 4.14 6.64 1.07
C GLY A 189 2.76 6.03 1.26
N GLU A 190 2.41 4.99 0.50
CA GLU A 190 1.14 4.29 0.70
C GLU A 190 1.10 3.63 2.09
N PRO A 191 0.01 3.80 2.86
CA PRO A 191 -0.17 3.10 4.12
C PRO A 191 -0.19 1.59 3.91
N ILE A 192 0.66 0.86 4.65
CA ILE A 192 0.80 -0.59 4.53
C ILE A 192 0.45 -1.34 5.81
N GLY A 193 0.51 -0.65 6.95
CA GLY A 193 0.24 -1.26 8.24
C GLY A 193 0.19 -0.24 9.36
N LEU A 194 -0.06 -0.73 10.55
CA LEU A 194 -0.11 0.06 11.78
C LEU A 194 0.97 -0.39 12.74
N GLY A 195 1.65 0.57 13.37
CA GLY A 195 2.63 0.36 14.41
C GLY A 195 2.11 -0.52 15.54
N GLY A 196 2.97 -1.28 16.17
CA GLY A 196 2.55 -2.24 17.18
C GLY A 196 3.67 -2.71 18.09
N ASN A 197 3.41 -3.85 18.72
CA ASN A 197 4.33 -4.51 19.68
C ASN A 197 4.16 -6.04 19.58
N THR A 198 3.99 -6.58 18.37
CA THR A 198 3.78 -8.02 18.16
C THR A 198 5.09 -8.78 17.97
N GLY A 199 5.08 -10.08 18.19
CA GLY A 199 6.27 -10.93 18.09
C GLY A 199 7.26 -10.73 19.24
N ARG A 200 8.56 -10.85 18.98
CA ARG A 200 9.60 -10.67 19.98
C ARG A 200 9.95 -9.18 20.15
N SER A 201 9.11 -8.45 20.83
CA SER A 201 9.25 -7.01 21.08
C SER A 201 8.99 -6.70 22.56
N THR A 202 9.77 -5.78 23.12
CA THR A 202 9.67 -5.35 24.54
C THR A 202 8.93 -4.02 24.71
N GLY A 203 8.53 -3.38 23.63
CA GLY A 203 7.81 -2.10 23.63
C GLY A 203 7.45 -1.70 22.21
N SER A 204 6.44 -0.84 22.04
CA SER A 204 5.96 -0.46 20.72
C SER A 204 7.04 0.25 19.90
N HIS A 205 7.41 -0.32 18.78
CA HIS A 205 8.35 0.23 17.80
C HIS A 205 8.11 -0.38 16.41
N LEU A 206 8.60 0.29 15.38
CA LEU A 206 8.76 -0.26 14.05
C LEU A 206 10.16 -0.87 13.96
N HIS A 207 10.26 -2.18 13.70
CA HIS A 207 11.50 -2.79 13.26
C HIS A 207 11.59 -2.65 11.74
N PHE A 208 12.55 -1.85 11.28
CA PHE A 208 12.73 -1.53 9.87
C PHE A 208 14.05 -2.07 9.33
N GLU A 209 13.97 -2.94 8.31
CA GLU A 209 15.15 -3.46 7.63
C GLU A 209 15.20 -3.02 6.18
N THR A 210 16.41 -2.83 5.66
CA THR A 210 16.71 -2.75 4.23
C THR A 210 17.59 -3.93 3.85
N ARG A 211 17.30 -4.57 2.72
CA ARG A 211 18.00 -5.76 2.26
C ARG A 211 18.35 -5.66 0.79
N LEU A 212 19.52 -6.16 0.43
CA LEU A 212 19.97 -6.37 -0.93
C LEU A 212 20.27 -7.86 -1.09
N CYS A 213 19.65 -8.54 -2.06
CA CYS A 213 19.83 -9.97 -2.31
C CYS A 213 19.66 -10.83 -1.03
N GLY A 214 18.67 -10.47 -0.16
CA GLY A 214 18.42 -11.16 1.10
C GLY A 214 19.39 -10.81 2.22
N VAL A 215 20.51 -10.14 1.97
CA VAL A 215 21.46 -9.68 2.97
C VAL A 215 20.99 -8.37 3.58
N ALA A 216 20.96 -8.29 4.92
CA ALA A 216 20.57 -7.08 5.62
C ALA A 216 21.63 -6.00 5.47
N LEU A 217 21.25 -4.84 4.96
CA LEU A 217 22.06 -3.62 4.95
C LEU A 217 21.63 -2.73 6.12
N ASN A 218 22.57 -1.95 6.64
CA ASN A 218 22.29 -0.98 7.69
C ASN A 218 21.38 0.14 7.15
N PRO A 219 20.14 0.28 7.63
CA PRO A 219 19.24 1.33 7.13
C PRO A 219 19.77 2.74 7.33
N ALA A 220 20.68 2.98 8.30
CA ALA A 220 21.29 4.29 8.53
C ALA A 220 22.22 4.74 7.39
N LEU A 221 22.63 3.83 6.48
CA LEU A 221 23.32 4.18 5.24
C LEU A 221 22.42 4.89 4.24
N LEU A 222 21.11 4.60 4.28
CA LEU A 222 20.13 4.98 3.29
C LEU A 222 19.17 6.04 3.82
N PHE A 223 18.81 5.97 5.12
CA PHE A 223 17.78 6.79 5.75
C PHE A 223 18.33 7.54 6.96
N ASP A 224 18.04 8.83 7.03
CA ASP A 224 18.22 9.66 8.21
C ASP A 224 16.85 9.94 8.86
N PHE A 225 16.48 9.11 9.83
CA PHE A 225 15.19 9.28 10.54
C PHE A 225 15.13 10.57 11.36
N ARG A 226 16.25 11.14 11.81
CA ARG A 226 16.25 12.39 12.56
C ARG A 226 15.87 13.57 11.68
N ASN A 227 16.41 13.60 10.46
CA ASN A 227 16.15 14.65 9.49
C ASN A 227 14.94 14.33 8.59
N GLN A 228 14.37 13.11 8.72
CA GLN A 228 13.25 12.64 7.90
C GLN A 228 13.57 12.71 6.41
N ASP A 229 14.77 12.26 6.04
CA ASP A 229 15.25 12.28 4.67
C ASP A 229 16.10 11.03 4.36
N VAL A 230 16.44 10.84 3.09
CA VAL A 230 17.49 9.91 2.66
C VAL A 230 18.86 10.58 2.70
N THR A 231 19.91 9.78 2.76
CA THR A 231 21.30 10.27 2.88
C THR A 231 21.84 10.88 1.59
N GLY A 232 21.19 10.63 0.46
CA GLY A 232 21.53 11.15 -0.86
C GLY A 232 20.59 10.63 -1.94
N ASP A 233 20.76 11.06 -3.17
CA ASP A 233 19.94 10.58 -4.29
C ASP A 233 20.25 9.12 -4.67
N GLN A 234 21.47 8.67 -4.39
CA GLN A 234 21.93 7.31 -4.65
C GLN A 234 22.88 6.85 -3.53
N TYR A 235 22.87 5.57 -3.23
CA TYR A 235 23.87 4.91 -2.43
C TYR A 235 24.57 3.85 -3.27
N VAL A 236 25.89 3.85 -3.27
CA VAL A 236 26.69 2.85 -3.97
C VAL A 236 27.16 1.81 -2.94
N PHE A 237 26.47 0.67 -2.90
CA PHE A 237 26.94 -0.48 -2.14
C PHE A 237 28.27 -0.96 -2.71
N ASN A 238 29.27 -1.13 -1.86
CA ASN A 238 30.56 -1.75 -2.17
C ASN A 238 30.90 -2.72 -1.05
N ARG A 239 31.07 -3.99 -1.39
CA ARG A 239 31.34 -5.06 -0.42
C ARG A 239 32.58 -4.79 0.43
N ASP A 240 33.63 -4.21 -0.15
CA ASP A 240 34.91 -4.00 0.54
C ASP A 240 34.85 -2.86 1.57
N THR A 241 34.02 -1.85 1.35
CA THR A 241 33.92 -0.67 2.23
C THR A 241 32.71 -0.69 3.15
N TYR A 242 31.74 -1.59 2.89
CA TYR A 242 30.45 -1.62 3.56
C TYR A 242 30.52 -1.60 5.09
N ASP A 243 31.38 -2.41 5.68
CA ASP A 243 31.48 -2.53 7.15
C ASP A 243 31.93 -1.22 7.80
N CYS A 244 32.89 -0.53 7.19
CA CYS A 244 33.37 0.78 7.64
C CYS A 244 32.27 1.85 7.49
N GLU A 245 31.63 1.90 6.36
CA GLU A 245 30.54 2.83 6.07
C GLU A 245 29.36 2.60 7.00
N SER A 246 28.99 1.34 7.24
CA SER A 246 27.92 0.95 8.16
C SER A 246 28.20 1.37 9.61
N ALA A 247 29.44 1.20 10.08
CA ALA A 247 29.86 1.63 11.41
C ALA A 247 29.78 3.17 11.55
N GLU A 248 30.21 3.90 10.52
CA GLU A 248 30.15 5.36 10.48
C GLU A 248 28.70 5.86 10.46
N ALA A 249 27.85 5.31 9.59
CA ALA A 249 26.44 5.63 9.53
C ALA A 249 25.71 5.40 10.86
N THR A 250 26.06 4.31 11.56
CA THR A 250 25.52 4.03 12.90
C THR A 250 25.97 5.08 13.92
N ARG A 251 27.21 5.52 13.87
CA ARG A 251 27.74 6.57 14.77
C ARG A 251 27.03 7.90 14.54
N GLU A 252 26.83 8.28 13.30
CA GLU A 252 26.26 9.59 12.93
C GLU A 252 24.73 9.64 13.08
N ARG A 253 24.03 8.64 12.59
CA ARG A 253 22.57 8.65 12.39
C ARG A 253 21.80 7.58 13.18
N GLY A 254 22.47 6.61 13.79
CA GLY A 254 21.83 5.46 14.38
C GLY A 254 20.95 5.77 15.59
N LYS A 255 21.52 6.19 16.68
CA LYS A 255 20.83 6.31 17.96
C LYS A 255 20.61 7.73 18.44
N VAL A 256 19.37 8.07 18.76
CA VAL A 256 19.01 9.25 19.54
C VAL A 256 18.91 8.81 21.00
N GLY A 257 19.76 9.24 21.88
CA GLY A 257 19.85 8.94 23.30
C GLY A 257 18.73 8.13 24.00
N ASN A 258 19.01 7.57 25.14
CA ASN A 258 18.04 6.76 25.90
C ASN A 258 17.04 7.66 26.61
N GLY A 259 15.80 7.74 26.10
CA GLY A 259 14.76 8.60 26.65
C GLY A 259 14.87 10.05 26.17
N GLY A 260 14.03 10.90 26.72
CA GLY A 260 14.02 12.33 26.36
C GLY A 260 13.35 12.68 25.02
N TYR A 261 12.64 11.73 24.40
CA TYR A 261 11.82 11.99 23.22
C TYR A 261 10.41 12.46 23.63
N THR A 262 9.89 13.41 22.87
CA THR A 262 8.51 13.89 23.00
C THR A 262 7.56 13.12 22.08
N ARG A 263 6.26 13.25 22.32
CA ARG A 263 5.24 12.68 21.43
C ARG A 263 5.33 13.30 20.05
N ASP A 264 5.63 14.57 19.93
CA ASP A 264 5.81 15.27 18.65
C ASP A 264 7.00 14.71 17.86
N MET A 265 8.11 14.37 18.52
CA MET A 265 9.24 13.69 17.86
C MET A 265 8.86 12.32 17.29
N VAL A 266 7.90 11.63 17.90
CA VAL A 266 7.43 10.30 17.47
C VAL A 266 6.36 10.41 16.41
N GLN A 267 5.45 11.39 16.51
CA GLN A 267 4.31 11.54 15.61
C GLN A 267 4.50 12.64 14.56
N GLY A 268 5.65 13.32 14.56
CA GLY A 268 6.00 14.31 13.56
C GLY A 268 5.32 15.67 13.75
N GLY A 269 4.78 15.99 14.94
CA GLY A 269 4.07 17.24 15.21
C GLY A 269 2.75 17.36 14.45
N GLU A 270 2.30 18.58 14.17
CA GLU A 270 1.03 18.82 13.44
C GLU A 270 1.07 18.29 12.00
N LEU A 271 2.22 18.36 11.34
CA LEU A 271 2.42 17.86 9.96
C LEU A 271 2.54 16.33 9.86
N GLY A 272 2.86 15.67 10.97
CA GLY A 272 3.05 14.24 11.04
C GLY A 272 1.97 13.51 11.83
N ARG A 273 0.83 14.16 12.12
CA ARG A 273 -0.26 13.53 12.84
C ARG A 273 -0.66 12.24 12.14
N SER A 274 -0.50 11.15 12.85
CA SER A 274 -0.93 9.84 12.36
C SER A 274 -2.43 9.90 12.11
N GLU A 275 -2.82 9.55 10.89
CA GLU A 275 -4.22 9.28 10.56
C GLU A 275 -4.74 8.21 11.54
N THR A 276 -5.99 8.26 11.92
CA THR A 276 -6.58 7.20 12.75
C THR A 276 -6.52 5.86 12.01
N ALA A 277 -6.48 4.76 12.75
CA ALA A 277 -6.42 3.43 12.14
C ALA A 277 -7.56 3.21 11.13
N ASP A 278 -8.75 3.75 11.42
CA ASP A 278 -9.93 3.63 10.56
C ASP A 278 -9.81 4.52 9.31
N GLU A 279 -9.25 5.72 9.42
CA GLU A 279 -8.96 6.61 8.28
C GLU A 279 -7.94 5.99 7.34
N VAL A 280 -6.84 5.42 7.89
CA VAL A 280 -5.81 4.72 7.12
C VAL A 280 -6.38 3.52 6.39
N ILE A 281 -7.21 2.71 7.07
CA ILE A 281 -7.83 1.53 6.46
C ILE A 281 -8.81 1.95 5.37
N ASN A 282 -9.65 2.94 5.64
CA ASN A 282 -10.61 3.46 4.66
C ASN A 282 -9.89 4.05 3.45
N TYR A 283 -8.79 4.78 3.67
CA TYR A 283 -7.95 5.30 2.61
C TYR A 283 -7.29 4.18 1.78
N ALA A 284 -6.70 3.18 2.42
CA ALA A 284 -6.06 2.06 1.73
C ALA A 284 -7.04 1.24 0.87
N MET A 285 -8.32 1.21 1.24
CA MET A 285 -9.37 0.47 0.52
C MET A 285 -10.10 1.33 -0.53
N ASN A 286 -10.30 2.62 -0.30
CA ASN A 286 -11.20 3.48 -1.07
C ASN A 286 -10.65 4.88 -1.35
N GLY A 287 -9.47 5.24 -0.84
CA GLY A 287 -8.90 6.58 -0.95
C GLY A 287 -8.39 6.93 -2.35
N PRO A 288 -8.37 8.23 -2.70
CA PRO A 288 -7.77 8.70 -3.94
C PRO A 288 -6.25 8.50 -3.92
N GLU A 289 -5.68 8.46 -5.11
CA GLU A 289 -4.25 8.36 -5.32
C GLU A 289 -3.52 9.59 -4.74
N ARG A 290 -2.68 9.41 -3.72
CA ARG A 290 -1.83 10.47 -3.17
C ARG A 290 -0.44 10.41 -3.80
N LEU A 291 -0.02 11.51 -4.40
CA LEU A 291 1.33 11.71 -4.87
C LEU A 291 2.11 12.48 -3.80
N TYR A 292 3.26 11.98 -3.41
CA TYR A 292 4.15 12.67 -2.46
C TYR A 292 5.23 13.41 -3.23
N TYR A 293 5.40 14.69 -2.91
CA TYR A 293 6.45 15.53 -3.48
C TYR A 293 7.45 15.93 -2.41
N LYS A 294 8.74 15.70 -2.67
CA LYS A 294 9.81 16.17 -1.78
C LYS A 294 10.08 17.65 -2.05
N VAL A 295 9.76 18.47 -1.08
CA VAL A 295 10.03 19.93 -1.14
C VAL A 295 11.53 20.16 -1.07
N LYS A 296 12.08 20.90 -2.03
CA LYS A 296 13.50 21.31 -2.06
C LYS A 296 13.65 22.63 -1.32
N ASN A 297 14.87 22.87 -0.82
CA ASN A 297 15.16 24.11 -0.09
C ASN A 297 14.91 25.34 -0.99
N GLY A 298 14.04 26.25 -0.54
CA GLY A 298 13.64 27.45 -1.28
C GLY A 298 12.40 27.28 -2.21
N GLU A 299 11.81 26.12 -2.32
CA GLU A 299 10.52 25.96 -3.01
C GLU A 299 9.35 26.46 -2.16
N THR A 300 8.41 27.17 -2.78
CA THR A 300 7.15 27.62 -2.16
C THR A 300 6.01 26.68 -2.57
N LEU A 301 4.95 26.63 -1.74
CA LEU A 301 3.76 25.84 -2.05
C LEU A 301 3.14 26.21 -3.41
N GLU A 302 3.12 27.52 -3.74
CA GLU A 302 2.66 27.96 -5.06
C GLU A 302 3.55 27.47 -6.20
N GLY A 303 4.87 27.50 -6.02
CA GLY A 303 5.83 26.99 -7.00
C GLY A 303 5.65 25.48 -7.22
N ILE A 304 5.40 24.72 -6.16
CA ILE A 304 5.14 23.28 -6.21
C ILE A 304 3.79 23.00 -6.88
N ALA A 305 2.73 23.72 -6.51
CA ALA A 305 1.41 23.59 -7.12
C ALA A 305 1.46 23.80 -8.64
N ASN A 306 2.12 24.87 -9.07
CA ASN A 306 2.31 25.19 -10.50
C ASN A 306 3.12 24.09 -11.22
N LYS A 307 4.20 23.61 -10.60
CA LYS A 307 5.07 22.56 -11.16
C LYS A 307 4.36 21.21 -11.31
N LEU A 308 3.47 20.89 -10.39
CA LEU A 308 2.71 19.64 -10.40
C LEU A 308 1.35 19.75 -11.09
N HIS A 309 0.98 20.94 -11.58
CA HIS A 309 -0.32 21.24 -12.18
C HIS A 309 -1.51 20.86 -11.27
N VAL A 310 -1.37 21.09 -9.96
CA VAL A 310 -2.42 20.82 -8.97
C VAL A 310 -2.86 22.10 -8.28
N ASP A 311 -4.07 22.08 -7.76
CA ASP A 311 -4.59 23.19 -6.94
C ASP A 311 -3.82 23.24 -5.61
N ILE A 312 -3.38 24.45 -5.23
CA ILE A 312 -2.63 24.68 -3.98
C ILE A 312 -3.37 24.19 -2.73
N ASN A 313 -4.71 24.20 -2.78
CA ASN A 313 -5.55 23.69 -1.69
C ASN A 313 -5.59 22.15 -1.62
N LYS A 314 -4.95 21.47 -2.56
CA LYS A 314 -4.86 20.00 -2.63
C LYS A 314 -3.46 19.48 -2.31
N LEU A 315 -2.50 20.36 -2.03
CA LEU A 315 -1.16 20.06 -1.55
C LEU A 315 -1.12 20.01 -0.03
#